data_167bbe4269fc0f21f956ec36f394bae6
#
_entry.id   167bbe4269fc0f21f956ec36f394bae6
#
_cell.length_a   1.000
_cell.length_b   1.000
_cell.length_c   1.000
_cell.angle_alpha   90.00
_cell.angle_beta   90.00
_cell.angle_gamma   90.00
#
_symmetry.space_group_name_H-M   'P 1'
#
loop_
_entity.id
_entity.type
_entity.pdbx_description
1 polymer ?
#
loop_
_entity_poly.entity_id
_entity_poly.type
_entity_poly.pdbx_seq_one_letter_code
_entity_poly.pdbx_strand_id
1 'polypeptide(L)'
;MKKVSYLIYLWLVCCLGLQAQSRREMGGIYYAYPVTDDAGTDSPAVKAPAGFSPYYISHYGRHGSRWMSRDERYLWIEKQFADDGNLTPLGLQIKSIVKRICENAKGNGGKLTRLGEQQHQAIARRMYAHYPQIFAAGHQVKARSSVSDRCAKSMLAFTSQLRNLQPQLHLDVKTDSADMAWIAYESPELKALKKRTKVKAQVSPRRFLQQLFKNTAKIDEPLKLMTEMYGLTSSLQDNQ
;
A
#
# COMPACT_ATOMS: atom_id res chain seq x y z
N MET A 1 30.38 35.79 25.03
CA MET A 1 29.17 36.01 24.25
C MET A 1 29.23 35.33 22.86
N LYS A 2 30.31 35.45 22.05
CA LYS A 2 30.39 34.85 20.71
C LYS A 2 30.20 33.29 20.62
N LYS A 3 30.70 32.54 21.64
CA LYS A 3 30.58 31.07 21.69
C LYS A 3 29.13 30.57 21.90
N VAL A 4 28.33 31.31 22.65
CA VAL A 4 26.92 30.97 22.93
C VAL A 4 26.07 31.22 21.69
N SER A 5 26.34 32.26 20.90
CA SER A 5 25.69 32.54 19.64
C SER A 5 25.92 31.45 18.61
N TYR A 6 27.13 30.89 18.55
CA TYR A 6 27.44 29.77 17.62
C TYR A 6 26.71 28.48 17.96
N LEU A 7 26.56 28.17 19.27
CA LEU A 7 25.80 27.00 19.72
C LEU A 7 24.32 27.14 19.43
N ILE A 8 23.73 28.31 19.63
CA ILE A 8 22.32 28.59 19.27
C ILE A 8 22.11 28.52 17.76
N TYR A 9 23.05 29.02 16.96
CA TYR A 9 22.96 28.94 15.49
C TYR A 9 23.08 27.50 14.99
N LEU A 10 23.99 26.71 15.56
CA LEU A 10 24.14 25.28 15.25
C LEU A 10 22.89 24.49 15.66
N TRP A 11 22.28 24.83 16.80
CA TRP A 11 21.05 24.20 17.26
C TRP A 11 19.84 24.54 16.36
N LEU A 12 19.71 25.80 15.92
CA LEU A 12 18.71 26.24 14.96
C LEU A 12 18.89 25.58 13.58
N VAL A 13 20.11 25.45 13.08
CA VAL A 13 20.41 24.77 11.82
C VAL A 13 20.10 23.28 11.90
N CYS A 14 20.42 22.61 13.01
CA CYS A 14 20.02 21.22 13.26
C CYS A 14 18.49 21.05 13.35
N CYS A 15 17.76 22.00 13.94
CA CYS A 15 16.31 21.94 14.00
C CYS A 15 15.63 22.18 12.64
N LEU A 16 16.23 22.97 11.75
CA LEU A 16 15.73 23.21 10.40
C LEU A 16 15.96 22.01 9.45
N GLY A 17 16.90 21.11 9.78
CA GLY A 17 17.18 19.89 9.02
C GLY A 17 16.33 18.67 9.39
N LEU A 18 15.61 18.72 10.52
CA LEU A 18 14.74 17.64 10.98
C LEU A 18 13.33 17.80 10.35
N GLN A 19 13.22 17.54 9.06
CA GLN A 19 11.92 17.25 8.45
C GLN A 19 11.47 15.89 8.98
N ALA A 20 10.61 15.88 9.99
CA ALA A 20 9.95 14.68 10.44
C ALA A 20 9.14 14.12 9.26
N GLN A 21 9.51 12.94 8.78
CA GLN A 21 8.72 12.25 7.76
C GLN A 21 7.26 12.18 8.21
N SER A 22 6.34 12.48 7.30
CA SER A 22 4.92 12.39 7.61
C SER A 22 4.56 10.94 7.97
N ARG A 23 3.54 10.73 8.79
CA ARG A 23 3.03 9.38 9.11
C ARG A 23 2.68 8.61 7.83
N ARG A 24 2.29 9.32 6.78
CA ARG A 24 1.98 8.78 5.46
C ARG A 24 3.21 8.17 4.81
N GLU A 25 4.33 8.88 4.79
CA GLU A 25 5.59 8.40 4.20
C GLU A 25 6.15 7.20 4.96
N MET A 26 5.97 7.14 6.28
CA MET A 26 6.39 6.02 7.11
C MET A 26 5.47 4.80 7.02
N GLY A 27 4.24 4.95 6.55
CA GLY A 27 3.24 3.88 6.49
C GLY A 27 3.55 2.79 5.45
N GLY A 28 4.35 3.10 4.43
CA GLY A 28 4.74 2.14 3.39
C GLY A 28 3.54 1.40 2.79
N ILE A 29 3.60 0.08 2.81
CA ILE A 29 2.53 -0.77 2.25
C ILE A 29 1.20 -0.77 3.02
N TYR A 30 1.19 -0.21 4.23
CA TYR A 30 -0.01 -0.06 5.06
C TYR A 30 -0.74 1.26 4.80
N TYR A 31 -0.21 2.09 3.93
CA TYR A 31 -0.86 3.32 3.50
C TYR A 31 -1.48 3.12 2.11
N ALA A 32 -2.75 3.47 1.97
CA ALA A 32 -3.44 3.31 0.70
C ALA A 32 -2.87 4.27 -0.34
N TYR A 33 -2.63 3.76 -1.54
CA TYR A 33 -2.28 4.59 -2.68
C TYR A 33 -3.47 5.50 -3.03
N PRO A 34 -3.27 6.81 -3.20
CA PRO A 34 -4.37 7.74 -3.41
C PRO A 34 -5.08 7.51 -4.75
N VAL A 35 -6.40 7.73 -4.76
CA VAL A 35 -7.27 7.57 -5.94
C VAL A 35 -7.61 8.89 -6.63
N THR A 36 -7.24 10.03 -6.03
CA THR A 36 -7.47 11.35 -6.63
C THR A 36 -6.63 11.52 -7.89
N ASP A 37 -7.16 12.25 -8.87
CA ASP A 37 -6.46 12.50 -10.13
C ASP A 37 -5.19 13.37 -9.93
N ASP A 38 -5.17 14.18 -8.84
CA ASP A 38 -4.05 15.04 -8.45
C ASP A 38 -2.99 14.32 -7.61
N ALA A 39 -3.25 13.10 -7.18
CA ALA A 39 -2.36 12.36 -6.29
C ALA A 39 -1.07 11.95 -7.02
N GLY A 40 0.01 12.55 -6.61
CA GLY A 40 1.33 12.38 -7.22
C GLY A 40 1.82 13.61 -7.98
N THR A 41 1.04 14.70 -8.00
CA THR A 41 1.45 15.99 -8.58
C THR A 41 2.28 16.85 -7.62
N ASP A 42 2.67 16.33 -6.46
CA ASP A 42 3.70 16.98 -5.62
C ASP A 42 5.05 17.08 -6.36
N SER A 43 5.20 16.35 -7.47
CA SER A 43 6.23 16.60 -8.46
C SER A 43 5.54 17.04 -9.76
N PRO A 44 5.62 18.29 -10.16
CA PRO A 44 5.12 18.71 -11.46
C PRO A 44 5.72 17.81 -12.53
N ALA A 45 4.91 17.36 -13.48
CA ALA A 45 5.40 16.54 -14.59
C ALA A 45 6.61 17.26 -15.21
N VAL A 46 7.78 16.66 -15.08
CA VAL A 46 9.00 17.21 -15.64
C VAL A 46 8.81 17.22 -17.15
N LYS A 47 8.80 18.40 -17.74
CA LYS A 47 8.69 18.54 -19.20
C LYS A 47 9.88 17.82 -19.84
N ALA A 48 9.62 17.11 -20.93
CA ALA A 48 10.69 16.54 -21.73
C ALA A 48 11.68 17.63 -22.13
N PRO A 49 12.99 17.36 -22.18
CA PRO A 49 13.98 18.29 -22.69
C PRO A 49 13.63 18.73 -24.11
N ALA A 50 14.06 19.92 -24.50
CA ALA A 50 13.81 20.42 -25.85
C ALA A 50 14.35 19.46 -26.92
N GLY A 51 13.53 19.12 -27.91
CA GLY A 51 13.85 18.16 -28.96
C GLY A 51 13.57 16.68 -28.62
N PHE A 52 13.09 16.38 -27.41
CA PHE A 52 12.71 15.04 -27.01
C PHE A 52 11.21 14.93 -26.78
N SER A 53 10.63 13.78 -27.16
CA SER A 53 9.26 13.44 -26.83
C SER A 53 9.19 11.98 -26.34
N PRO A 54 8.31 11.70 -25.35
CA PRO A 54 8.09 10.33 -24.89
C PRO A 54 7.54 9.48 -26.03
N TYR A 55 8.11 8.29 -26.23
CA TYR A 55 7.67 7.33 -27.25
C TYR A 55 7.31 5.96 -26.69
N TYR A 56 7.66 5.69 -25.43
CA TYR A 56 7.43 4.38 -24.78
C TYR A 56 7.25 4.55 -23.28
N ILE A 57 6.35 3.77 -22.69
CA ILE A 57 6.20 3.65 -21.23
C ILE A 57 6.35 2.18 -20.83
N SER A 58 7.26 1.91 -19.89
CA SER A 58 7.30 0.65 -19.15
C SER A 58 6.78 0.89 -17.74
N HIS A 59 5.75 0.14 -17.33
CA HIS A 59 5.14 0.26 -16.02
C HIS A 59 5.14 -1.09 -15.30
N TYR A 60 5.74 -1.13 -14.11
CA TYR A 60 5.67 -2.26 -13.22
C TYR A 60 4.95 -1.86 -11.94
N GLY A 61 3.79 -2.44 -11.71
CA GLY A 61 2.93 -2.11 -10.59
C GLY A 61 2.72 -3.28 -9.63
N ARG A 62 2.41 -2.97 -8.38
CA ARG A 62 1.87 -3.92 -7.42
C ARG A 62 0.35 -3.94 -7.56
N HIS A 63 -0.32 -5.06 -7.18
CA HIS A 63 -1.78 -5.07 -7.05
C HIS A 63 -2.27 -3.93 -6.14
N GLY A 64 -3.46 -3.44 -6.35
CA GLY A 64 -4.12 -2.43 -5.52
C GLY A 64 -4.41 -2.92 -4.10
N SER A 65 -5.07 -2.08 -3.31
CA SER A 65 -5.52 -2.45 -1.96
C SER A 65 -6.30 -3.75 -1.97
N ARG A 66 -6.05 -4.60 -0.98
CA ARG A 66 -6.67 -5.92 -0.87
C ARG A 66 -7.00 -6.26 0.57
N TRP A 67 -7.92 -7.14 0.77
CA TRP A 67 -8.18 -7.77 2.05
C TRP A 67 -6.94 -8.52 2.54
N MET A 68 -6.79 -8.72 3.86
CA MET A 68 -5.70 -9.55 4.39
C MET A 68 -5.72 -10.93 3.73
N SER A 69 -4.57 -11.60 3.71
CA SER A 69 -4.36 -12.78 2.86
C SER A 69 -5.33 -13.94 3.10
N ARG A 70 -5.94 -14.02 4.29
CA ARG A 70 -6.85 -15.10 4.70
C ARG A 70 -7.80 -14.61 5.78
N ASP A 71 -9.01 -15.17 5.80
CA ASP A 71 -10.06 -14.80 6.76
C ASP A 71 -9.67 -15.15 8.20
N GLU A 72 -8.88 -16.22 8.42
CA GLU A 72 -8.46 -16.66 9.76
C GLU A 72 -7.64 -15.57 10.48
N ARG A 73 -6.98 -14.66 9.74
CA ARG A 73 -6.23 -13.55 10.35
C ARG A 73 -7.19 -12.55 11.01
N TYR A 74 -8.33 -12.29 10.41
CA TYR A 74 -9.38 -11.43 10.97
C TYR A 74 -9.98 -12.05 12.22
N LEU A 75 -10.36 -13.33 12.13
CA LEU A 75 -10.92 -14.09 13.27
C LEU A 75 -9.94 -14.16 14.43
N TRP A 76 -8.64 -14.33 14.15
CA TRP A 76 -7.62 -14.33 15.19
C TRP A 76 -7.51 -12.98 15.89
N ILE A 77 -7.56 -11.84 15.15
CA ILE A 77 -7.57 -10.50 15.76
C ILE A 77 -8.84 -10.31 16.61
N GLU A 78 -10.01 -10.64 16.09
CA GLU A 78 -11.29 -10.50 16.80
C GLU A 78 -11.27 -11.25 18.14
N LYS A 79 -10.71 -12.45 18.15
CA LYS A 79 -10.53 -13.25 19.37
C LYS A 79 -9.71 -12.53 20.45
N GLN A 80 -8.71 -11.74 20.08
CA GLN A 80 -7.90 -11.00 21.06
C GLN A 80 -8.72 -9.92 21.80
N PHE A 81 -9.82 -9.47 21.23
CA PHE A 81 -10.74 -8.49 21.82
C PHE A 81 -11.95 -9.13 22.53
N ALA A 82 -11.94 -10.43 22.77
CA ALA A 82 -13.11 -11.13 23.36
C ALA A 82 -13.33 -10.81 24.84
N ASP A 83 -12.26 -10.59 25.62
CA ASP A 83 -12.33 -10.31 27.08
C ASP A 83 -12.51 -8.79 27.34
N ASP A 84 -13.76 -8.33 27.45
CA ASP A 84 -14.08 -6.92 27.73
C ASP A 84 -13.46 -6.43 29.04
N GLY A 85 -13.31 -7.31 30.04
CA GLY A 85 -12.67 -6.99 31.30
C GLY A 85 -11.21 -6.54 31.17
N ASN A 86 -10.53 -7.04 30.14
CA ASN A 86 -9.14 -6.69 29.83
C ASN A 86 -9.01 -5.48 28.90
N LEU A 87 -10.11 -4.94 28.33
CA LEU A 87 -10.04 -3.80 27.41
C LEU A 87 -10.05 -2.47 28.17
N THR A 88 -9.30 -1.50 27.64
CA THR A 88 -9.40 -0.09 28.02
C THR A 88 -10.64 0.53 27.36
N PRO A 89 -11.07 1.76 27.72
CA PRO A 89 -12.13 2.46 26.98
C PRO A 89 -11.84 2.58 25.47
N LEU A 90 -10.62 2.86 25.08
CA LEU A 90 -10.19 2.86 23.69
C LEU A 90 -10.25 1.45 23.07
N GLY A 91 -9.85 0.42 23.84
CA GLY A 91 -9.94 -0.97 23.41
C GLY A 91 -11.38 -1.40 23.10
N LEU A 92 -12.35 -0.96 23.89
CA LEU A 92 -13.78 -1.22 23.63
C LEU A 92 -14.28 -0.54 22.35
N GLN A 93 -13.87 0.71 22.10
CA GLN A 93 -14.18 1.40 20.84
C GLN A 93 -13.57 0.66 19.64
N ILE A 94 -12.31 0.28 19.73
CA ILE A 94 -11.62 -0.45 18.67
C ILE A 94 -12.25 -1.83 18.46
N LYS A 95 -12.70 -2.53 19.51
CA LYS A 95 -13.41 -3.80 19.38
C LYS A 95 -14.60 -3.72 18.41
N SER A 96 -15.43 -2.68 18.52
CA SER A 96 -16.58 -2.50 17.65
C SER A 96 -16.18 -2.32 16.17
N ILE A 97 -15.10 -1.58 15.94
CA ILE A 97 -14.52 -1.37 14.60
C ILE A 97 -13.95 -2.69 14.06
N VAL A 98 -13.16 -3.40 14.85
CA VAL A 98 -12.58 -4.71 14.49
C VAL A 98 -13.69 -5.68 14.09
N LYS A 99 -14.76 -5.81 14.90
CA LYS A 99 -15.88 -6.68 14.60
C LYS A 99 -16.51 -6.36 13.24
N ARG A 100 -16.82 -5.09 12.98
CA ARG A 100 -17.39 -4.65 11.68
C ARG A 100 -16.47 -4.97 10.51
N ILE A 101 -15.14 -4.77 10.67
CA ILE A 101 -14.17 -5.12 9.61
C ILE A 101 -14.14 -6.62 9.37
N CYS A 102 -14.16 -7.44 10.43
CA CYS A 102 -14.17 -8.90 10.33
C CYS A 102 -15.42 -9.42 9.62
N GLU A 103 -16.58 -8.85 9.93
CA GLU A 103 -17.84 -9.17 9.25
C GLU A 103 -17.75 -8.85 7.74
N ASN A 104 -17.25 -7.68 7.36
CA ASN A 104 -17.09 -7.27 5.97
C ASN A 104 -16.00 -8.09 5.23
N ALA A 105 -14.98 -8.55 5.96
CA ALA A 105 -13.87 -9.32 5.40
C ALA A 105 -14.23 -10.78 5.12
N LYS A 106 -15.31 -11.28 5.69
CA LYS A 106 -15.70 -12.69 5.60
C LYS A 106 -15.86 -13.16 4.16
N GLY A 107 -15.10 -14.18 3.77
CA GLY A 107 -15.08 -14.72 2.41
C GLY A 107 -14.29 -13.86 1.41
N ASN A 108 -13.61 -12.81 1.87
CA ASN A 108 -12.85 -11.87 1.03
C ASN A 108 -11.32 -11.97 1.20
N GLY A 109 -10.84 -12.90 2.01
CA GLY A 109 -9.41 -13.07 2.24
C GLY A 109 -8.59 -13.13 0.95
N GLY A 110 -7.60 -12.23 0.82
CA GLY A 110 -6.71 -12.14 -0.33
C GLY A 110 -7.26 -11.48 -1.58
N LYS A 111 -8.56 -11.18 -1.64
CA LYS A 111 -9.20 -10.53 -2.80
C LYS A 111 -8.85 -9.04 -2.88
N LEU A 112 -8.87 -8.50 -4.08
CA LEU A 112 -8.76 -7.07 -4.33
C LEU A 112 -9.99 -6.36 -3.74
N THR A 113 -9.80 -5.17 -3.14
CA THR A 113 -10.90 -4.33 -2.68
C THR A 113 -11.39 -3.41 -3.80
N ARG A 114 -12.57 -2.81 -3.62
CA ARG A 114 -13.06 -1.76 -4.51
C ARG A 114 -12.08 -0.58 -4.61
N LEU A 115 -11.49 -0.19 -3.48
CA LEU A 115 -10.44 0.83 -3.46
C LEU A 115 -9.24 0.41 -4.32
N GLY A 116 -8.85 -0.87 -4.27
CA GLY A 116 -7.76 -1.39 -5.10
C GLY A 116 -8.02 -1.27 -6.60
N GLU A 117 -9.26 -1.50 -7.04
CA GLU A 117 -9.67 -1.28 -8.43
C GLU A 117 -9.61 0.23 -8.79
N GLN A 118 -10.18 1.10 -7.95
CA GLN A 118 -10.16 2.55 -8.14
C GLN A 118 -8.73 3.11 -8.21
N GLN A 119 -7.80 2.59 -7.42
CA GLN A 119 -6.39 2.96 -7.46
C GLN A 119 -5.79 2.72 -8.85
N HIS A 120 -6.03 1.56 -9.44
CA HIS A 120 -5.52 1.25 -10.78
C HIS A 120 -6.21 2.04 -11.88
N GLN A 121 -7.50 2.31 -11.76
CA GLN A 121 -8.20 3.21 -12.66
C GLN A 121 -7.63 4.64 -12.59
N ALA A 122 -7.35 5.15 -11.39
CA ALA A 122 -6.74 6.46 -11.20
C ALA A 122 -5.31 6.54 -11.78
N ILE A 123 -4.50 5.47 -11.61
CA ILE A 123 -3.18 5.39 -12.24
C ILE A 123 -3.30 5.48 -13.77
N ALA A 124 -4.25 4.75 -14.36
CA ALA A 124 -4.48 4.78 -15.80
C ALA A 124 -4.89 6.18 -16.29
N ARG A 125 -5.80 6.87 -15.57
CA ARG A 125 -6.20 8.24 -15.91
C ARG A 125 -5.02 9.20 -15.88
N ARG A 126 -4.23 9.19 -14.80
CA ARG A 126 -3.04 10.06 -14.68
C ARG A 126 -2.02 9.78 -15.77
N MET A 127 -1.73 8.51 -16.04
CA MET A 127 -0.77 8.13 -17.07
C MET A 127 -1.24 8.58 -18.47
N TYR A 128 -2.52 8.41 -18.77
CA TYR A 128 -3.11 8.90 -20.01
C TYR A 128 -3.04 10.44 -20.11
N ALA A 129 -3.39 11.14 -19.03
CA ALA A 129 -3.37 12.61 -19.00
C ALA A 129 -1.95 13.19 -19.21
N HIS A 130 -0.93 12.54 -18.64
CA HIS A 130 0.47 12.99 -18.75
C HIS A 130 1.13 12.62 -20.08
N TYR A 131 0.69 11.52 -20.72
CA TYR A 131 1.34 10.96 -21.92
C TYR A 131 0.32 10.57 -22.99
N PRO A 132 -0.60 11.46 -23.41
CA PRO A 132 -1.67 11.11 -24.34
C PRO A 132 -1.14 10.60 -25.68
N GLN A 133 0.04 11.07 -26.13
CA GLN A 133 0.67 10.63 -27.37
C GLN A 133 1.09 9.16 -27.37
N ILE A 134 1.40 8.59 -26.19
CA ILE A 134 1.74 7.17 -26.03
C ILE A 134 0.49 6.29 -26.20
N PHE A 135 -0.66 6.83 -25.82
CA PHE A 135 -1.95 6.15 -25.85
C PHE A 135 -2.83 6.63 -27.02
N ALA A 136 -2.21 7.10 -28.10
CA ALA A 136 -2.95 7.51 -29.30
C ALA A 136 -3.69 6.35 -29.95
N ALA A 137 -4.68 6.67 -30.78
CA ALA A 137 -5.45 5.68 -31.55
C ALA A 137 -4.55 4.73 -32.34
N GLY A 138 -4.82 3.44 -32.30
CA GLY A 138 -4.05 2.41 -32.99
C GLY A 138 -2.75 1.97 -32.28
N HIS A 139 -2.36 2.62 -31.19
CA HIS A 139 -1.19 2.18 -30.43
C HIS A 139 -1.48 0.91 -29.62
N GLN A 140 -0.42 0.13 -29.37
CA GLN A 140 -0.52 -1.14 -28.66
C GLN A 140 -0.12 -1.00 -27.19
N VAL A 141 -0.93 -1.56 -26.30
CA VAL A 141 -0.61 -1.76 -24.89
C VAL A 141 -0.54 -3.26 -24.58
N LYS A 142 0.62 -3.74 -24.17
CA LYS A 142 0.80 -5.11 -23.68
C LYS A 142 0.75 -5.12 -22.17
N ALA A 143 -0.24 -5.79 -21.59
CA ALA A 143 -0.39 -5.94 -20.16
C ALA A 143 -0.26 -7.40 -19.73
N ARG A 144 0.52 -7.63 -18.68
CA ARG A 144 0.76 -8.97 -18.13
C ARG A 144 0.58 -8.91 -16.63
N SER A 145 -0.03 -9.94 -16.04
CA SER A 145 -0.15 -10.07 -14.61
C SER A 145 0.27 -11.45 -14.12
N SER A 146 0.61 -11.54 -12.83
CA SER A 146 0.73 -12.84 -12.19
C SER A 146 -0.63 -13.53 -12.13
N VAL A 147 -0.61 -14.87 -11.95
CA VAL A 147 -1.82 -15.71 -11.88
C VAL A 147 -2.69 -15.47 -10.64
N SER A 148 -2.28 -14.58 -9.73
CA SER A 148 -3.11 -14.21 -8.57
C SER A 148 -4.31 -13.38 -9.01
N ASP A 149 -5.52 -13.76 -8.60
CA ASP A 149 -6.78 -13.06 -8.91
C ASP A 149 -6.71 -11.53 -8.68
N ARG A 150 -6.17 -11.10 -7.53
CA ARG A 150 -5.99 -9.67 -7.22
C ARG A 150 -5.08 -8.94 -8.20
N CYS A 151 -4.07 -9.62 -8.75
CA CYS A 151 -3.16 -9.02 -9.74
C CYS A 151 -3.85 -8.91 -11.09
N ALA A 152 -4.53 -9.97 -11.52
CA ALA A 152 -5.32 -9.98 -12.73
C ALA A 152 -6.40 -8.89 -12.72
N LYS A 153 -7.16 -8.77 -11.62
CA LYS A 153 -8.18 -7.72 -11.44
C LYS A 153 -7.58 -6.31 -11.44
N SER A 154 -6.42 -6.12 -10.82
CA SER A 154 -5.72 -4.83 -10.85
C SER A 154 -5.31 -4.44 -12.28
N MET A 155 -4.76 -5.39 -13.04
CA MET A 155 -4.42 -5.20 -14.45
C MET A 155 -5.67 -4.89 -15.27
N LEU A 156 -6.77 -5.62 -15.06
CA LEU A 156 -8.03 -5.39 -15.76
C LEU A 156 -8.62 -4.02 -15.45
N ALA A 157 -8.58 -3.59 -14.18
CA ALA A 157 -9.05 -2.26 -13.78
C ALA A 157 -8.27 -1.14 -14.51
N PHE A 158 -6.93 -1.29 -14.60
CA PHE A 158 -6.08 -0.36 -15.33
C PHE A 158 -6.38 -0.36 -16.83
N THR A 159 -6.39 -1.52 -17.47
CA THR A 159 -6.55 -1.63 -18.92
C THR A 159 -7.96 -1.28 -19.39
N SER A 160 -8.99 -1.62 -18.61
CA SER A 160 -10.37 -1.20 -18.90
C SER A 160 -10.53 0.32 -18.83
N GLN A 161 -9.87 0.97 -17.86
CA GLN A 161 -9.88 2.43 -17.79
C GLN A 161 -9.17 3.06 -18.99
N LEU A 162 -8.04 2.50 -19.45
CA LEU A 162 -7.39 2.98 -20.67
C LEU A 162 -8.30 2.83 -21.89
N ARG A 163 -9.00 1.71 -22.01
CA ARG A 163 -9.97 1.50 -23.10
C ARG A 163 -11.12 2.50 -23.06
N ASN A 164 -11.60 2.86 -21.87
CA ASN A 164 -12.65 3.88 -21.73
C ASN A 164 -12.14 5.27 -22.17
N LEU A 165 -10.87 5.59 -21.94
CA LEU A 165 -10.25 6.85 -22.33
C LEU A 165 -9.89 6.90 -23.82
N GLN A 166 -9.46 5.77 -24.37
CA GLN A 166 -9.12 5.63 -25.79
C GLN A 166 -9.58 4.27 -26.32
N PRO A 167 -10.79 4.19 -26.90
CA PRO A 167 -11.39 2.93 -27.39
C PRO A 167 -10.61 2.26 -28.52
N GLN A 168 -9.82 3.02 -29.28
CA GLN A 168 -9.04 2.53 -30.41
C GLN A 168 -7.66 1.98 -30.05
N LEU A 169 -7.34 1.86 -28.73
CA LEU A 169 -6.13 1.17 -28.29
C LEU A 169 -6.21 -0.33 -28.55
N HIS A 170 -5.13 -0.89 -29.07
CA HIS A 170 -4.95 -2.32 -29.16
C HIS A 170 -4.43 -2.89 -27.84
N LEU A 171 -5.32 -3.53 -27.07
CA LEU A 171 -4.99 -4.08 -25.75
C LEU A 171 -4.70 -5.59 -25.85
N ASP A 172 -3.44 -5.97 -25.65
CA ASP A 172 -3.01 -7.38 -25.49
C ASP A 172 -2.85 -7.67 -23.98
N VAL A 173 -3.89 -8.22 -23.37
CA VAL A 173 -4.00 -8.45 -21.92
C VAL A 173 -3.98 -9.95 -21.65
N LYS A 174 -2.99 -10.41 -20.85
CA LYS A 174 -2.83 -11.83 -20.51
C LYS A 174 -2.49 -12.03 -19.03
N THR A 175 -3.00 -13.13 -18.51
CA THR A 175 -2.60 -13.71 -17.21
C THR A 175 -2.16 -15.13 -17.48
N ASP A 176 -0.85 -15.37 -17.54
CA ASP A 176 -0.27 -16.65 -17.92
C ASP A 176 0.78 -17.09 -16.88
N SER A 177 0.80 -18.38 -16.58
CA SER A 177 1.83 -18.97 -15.70
C SER A 177 3.22 -18.90 -16.33
N ALA A 178 3.35 -18.92 -17.64
CA ALA A 178 4.62 -18.76 -18.34
C ALA A 178 5.28 -17.40 -18.09
N ASP A 179 4.46 -16.34 -17.87
CA ASP A 179 4.96 -15.00 -17.60
C ASP A 179 5.48 -14.85 -16.15
N MET A 180 5.20 -15.80 -15.25
CA MET A 180 5.60 -15.75 -13.83
C MET A 180 7.11 -15.68 -13.64
N ALA A 181 7.88 -16.28 -14.55
CA ALA A 181 9.34 -16.23 -14.52
C ALA A 181 9.87 -14.78 -14.63
N TRP A 182 9.12 -13.88 -15.26
CA TRP A 182 9.49 -12.50 -15.48
C TRP A 182 8.79 -11.55 -14.49
N ILE A 183 7.52 -11.78 -14.24
CA ILE A 183 6.69 -10.90 -13.40
C ILE A 183 7.00 -11.06 -11.90
N ALA A 184 7.26 -12.29 -11.45
CA ALA A 184 7.50 -12.62 -10.04
C ALA A 184 8.91 -13.16 -9.79
N TYR A 185 9.85 -12.85 -10.68
CA TYR A 185 11.23 -13.31 -10.52
C TYR A 185 11.88 -12.74 -9.27
N GLU A 186 12.50 -13.61 -8.51
CA GLU A 186 13.31 -13.27 -7.36
C GLU A 186 14.68 -13.93 -7.51
N SER A 187 15.74 -13.12 -7.66
CA SER A 187 17.09 -13.65 -7.86
C SER A 187 17.56 -14.47 -6.66
N PRO A 188 18.46 -15.46 -6.86
CA PRO A 188 19.07 -16.23 -5.77
C PRO A 188 19.77 -15.32 -4.75
N GLU A 189 20.45 -14.26 -5.23
CA GLU A 189 21.14 -13.28 -4.39
C GLU A 189 20.16 -12.52 -3.49
N LEU A 190 19.01 -12.07 -4.04
CA LEU A 190 17.97 -11.39 -3.28
C LEU A 190 17.36 -12.33 -2.23
N LYS A 191 17.11 -13.61 -2.57
CA LYS A 191 16.66 -14.62 -1.60
C LYS A 191 17.67 -14.82 -0.48
N ALA A 192 18.97 -14.91 -0.80
CA ALA A 192 20.04 -15.04 0.17
C ALA A 192 20.14 -13.78 1.06
N LEU A 193 20.02 -12.58 0.47
CA LEU A 193 20.02 -11.31 1.20
C LEU A 193 18.84 -11.23 2.17
N LYS A 194 17.61 -11.52 1.72
CA LYS A 194 16.42 -11.55 2.58
C LYS A 194 16.55 -12.53 3.75
N LYS A 195 17.21 -13.67 3.53
CA LYS A 195 17.47 -14.64 4.60
C LYS A 195 18.45 -14.11 5.64
N ARG A 196 19.49 -13.37 5.21
CA ARG A 196 20.51 -12.77 6.10
C ARG A 196 19.98 -11.53 6.82
N THR A 197 19.19 -10.72 6.15
CA THR A 197 18.66 -9.43 6.66
C THR A 197 17.29 -9.56 7.33
N LYS A 198 16.97 -10.72 7.93
CA LYS A 198 15.82 -10.80 8.84
C LYS A 198 16.08 -9.87 10.02
N VAL A 199 15.80 -8.59 9.81
CA VAL A 199 15.82 -7.58 10.87
C VAL A 199 14.76 -7.99 11.88
N LYS A 200 15.19 -8.39 13.06
CA LYS A 200 14.28 -8.53 14.19
C LYS A 200 13.75 -7.13 14.47
N ALA A 201 12.44 -6.95 14.33
CA ALA A 201 11.81 -5.68 14.66
C ALA A 201 12.20 -5.31 16.11
N GLN A 202 12.97 -4.24 16.26
CA GLN A 202 13.37 -3.73 17.60
C GLN A 202 12.24 -2.93 18.28
N VAL A 203 11.04 -2.95 17.70
CA VAL A 203 9.90 -2.21 18.21
C VAL A 203 9.19 -3.05 19.26
N SER A 204 9.13 -2.52 20.49
CA SER A 204 8.31 -3.11 21.55
C SER A 204 6.84 -2.83 21.29
N PRO A 205 5.98 -3.85 21.12
CA PRO A 205 4.55 -3.66 20.94
C PRO A 205 3.85 -3.16 22.20
N ARG A 206 4.52 -3.20 23.35
CA ARG A 206 3.94 -2.94 24.66
C ARG A 206 3.23 -1.60 24.76
N ARG A 207 3.88 -0.50 24.33
CA ARG A 207 3.29 0.84 24.38
C ARG A 207 2.02 0.96 23.54
N PHE A 208 1.98 0.33 22.39
CA PHE A 208 0.81 0.31 21.52
C PHE A 208 -0.32 -0.48 22.17
N LEU A 209 -0.02 -1.69 22.63
CA LEU A 209 -1.04 -2.59 23.19
C LEU A 209 -1.59 -2.11 24.53
N GLN A 210 -0.81 -1.41 25.34
CA GLN A 210 -1.27 -0.80 26.60
C GLN A 210 -2.35 0.29 26.41
N GLN A 211 -2.46 0.85 25.21
CA GLN A 211 -3.57 1.76 24.89
C GLN A 211 -4.90 1.01 24.74
N LEU A 212 -4.86 -0.25 24.32
CA LEU A 212 -6.03 -1.07 24.01
C LEU A 212 -6.38 -2.07 25.12
N PHE A 213 -5.37 -2.58 25.84
CA PHE A 213 -5.51 -3.65 26.82
C PHE A 213 -4.95 -3.23 28.19
N LYS A 214 -5.69 -3.54 29.25
CA LYS A 214 -5.25 -3.29 30.64
C LYS A 214 -4.08 -4.19 31.04
N ASN A 215 -4.14 -5.47 30.63
CA ASN A 215 -3.09 -6.45 30.89
C ASN A 215 -2.61 -7.06 29.57
N THR A 216 -1.46 -6.62 29.09
CA THR A 216 -0.84 -7.12 27.86
C THR A 216 -0.20 -8.52 28.01
N ALA A 217 -0.02 -9.02 29.23
CA ALA A 217 0.49 -10.36 29.47
C ALA A 217 -0.53 -11.47 29.09
N LYS A 218 -1.80 -11.11 28.96
CA LYS A 218 -2.86 -12.00 28.46
C LYS A 218 -2.88 -12.18 26.95
N ILE A 219 -2.04 -11.46 26.22
CA ILE A 219 -1.97 -11.53 24.74
C ILE A 219 -0.89 -12.54 24.36
N ASP A 220 -1.29 -13.60 23.67
CA ASP A 220 -0.38 -14.71 23.32
C ASP A 220 0.78 -14.29 22.41
N GLU A 221 0.52 -13.44 21.43
CA GLU A 221 1.49 -13.01 20.42
C GLU A 221 1.46 -11.46 20.23
N PRO A 222 1.98 -10.67 21.20
CA PRO A 222 1.82 -9.19 21.17
C PRO A 222 2.35 -8.52 19.92
N LEU A 223 3.53 -8.94 19.43
CA LEU A 223 4.13 -8.38 18.22
C LEU A 223 3.31 -8.72 16.97
N LYS A 224 2.77 -9.94 16.91
CA LYS A 224 1.89 -10.37 15.84
C LYS A 224 0.59 -9.56 15.85
N LEU A 225 -0.04 -9.37 17.02
CA LEU A 225 -1.26 -8.59 17.13
C LEU A 225 -1.03 -7.15 16.63
N MET A 226 0.04 -6.49 17.07
CA MET A 226 0.38 -5.16 16.57
C MET A 226 0.54 -5.15 15.03
N THR A 227 1.27 -6.12 14.48
CA THR A 227 1.49 -6.21 13.03
C THR A 227 0.19 -6.47 12.25
N GLU A 228 -0.68 -7.34 12.77
CA GLU A 228 -1.96 -7.64 12.16
C GLU A 228 -2.93 -6.44 12.24
N MET A 229 -2.91 -5.69 13.34
CA MET A 229 -3.67 -4.45 13.48
C MET A 229 -3.27 -3.39 12.44
N TYR A 230 -1.99 -3.29 12.08
CA TYR A 230 -1.58 -2.44 10.95
C TYR A 230 -2.17 -2.92 9.62
N GLY A 231 -2.32 -4.21 9.42
CA GLY A 231 -3.00 -4.78 8.26
C GLY A 231 -4.49 -4.41 8.16
N LEU A 232 -5.17 -4.22 9.31
CA LEU A 232 -6.57 -3.77 9.34
C LEU A 232 -6.72 -2.31 8.88
N THR A 233 -5.73 -1.44 9.10
CA THR A 233 -5.85 -0.02 8.75
C THR A 233 -6.02 0.20 7.24
N SER A 234 -5.45 -0.67 6.41
CA SER A 234 -5.67 -0.63 4.97
C SER A 234 -7.10 -1.01 4.57
N SER A 235 -7.78 -1.81 5.40
CA SER A 235 -9.17 -2.20 5.19
C SER A 235 -10.17 -1.17 5.71
N LEU A 236 -9.76 -0.30 6.66
CA LEU A 236 -10.61 0.77 7.19
C LEU A 236 -10.90 1.87 6.14
N GLN A 237 -9.95 2.13 5.25
CA GLN A 237 -10.08 3.16 4.22
C GLN A 237 -11.05 2.75 3.09
N ASP A 238 -11.40 1.47 2.99
CA ASP A 238 -12.37 0.96 2.02
C ASP A 238 -13.84 1.11 2.48
N ASN A 239 -14.05 1.49 3.75
CA ASN A 239 -15.38 1.52 4.37
C ASN A 239 -15.85 2.94 4.79
N GLN A 240 -15.14 3.97 4.36
CA GLN A 240 -15.56 5.37 4.44
C GLN A 240 -16.03 5.86 3.06
#